data_2125bf0fd79a020ab3ad52fe7d68eba8
#
_entry.id   2125bf0fd79a020ab3ad52fe7d68eba8
#
_cell.length_a   1.000
_cell.length_b   1.000
_cell.length_c   1.000
_cell.angle_alpha   90.00
_cell.angle_beta   90.00
_cell.angle_gamma   90.00
#
_symmetry.space_group_name_H-M   'P 1'
#
loop_
_entity.id
_entity.type
_entity.pdbx_description
1 polymer ?
#
loop_
_entity_poly.entity_id
_entity_poly.type
_entity_poly.pdbx_seq_one_letter_code
_entity_poly.pdbx_strand_id
1 'polypeptide(L)'
;MNFPLFVSRRYLFSKKSTHAINLISVIAVLGVAVATMAMVVVMSSFNGFADLIASLFTEFDPQLKVQPVSGKAAPADDAALVKVKQLPFVAVATECVEDQALAVYRDRQMMVTVKGVEANFDSLTNIRNILYGDGEFRLSQANLDYAVPGIWIAKDLGTGTDWPDYLHIYAPQRQGQYLSLIHISEPTRPISI
;
A
#
# COMPACT_ATOMS: atom_id res chain seq x y z
N MET A 1 -36.95 -18.78 -29.30
CA MET A 1 -36.28 -20.04 -28.83
C MET A 1 -35.25 -20.42 -29.87
N ASN A 2 -33.99 -20.52 -29.49
CA ASN A 2 -32.94 -20.87 -30.46
C ASN A 2 -33.02 -22.34 -30.82
N PHE A 3 -33.33 -22.63 -32.06
CA PHE A 3 -33.52 -23.98 -32.62
C PHE A 3 -32.35 -24.94 -32.27
N PRO A 4 -31.08 -24.54 -32.29
CA PRO A 4 -29.96 -25.39 -31.88
C PRO A 4 -30.06 -25.87 -30.43
N LEU A 5 -30.49 -24.98 -29.53
CA LEU A 5 -30.63 -25.28 -28.10
C LEU A 5 -31.78 -26.24 -27.82
N PHE A 6 -32.85 -26.12 -28.57
CA PHE A 6 -33.99 -27.04 -28.51
C PHE A 6 -33.61 -28.47 -28.99
N VAL A 7 -32.86 -28.54 -30.07
CA VAL A 7 -32.40 -29.82 -30.64
C VAL A 7 -31.41 -30.50 -29.69
N SER A 8 -30.41 -29.78 -29.15
CA SER A 8 -29.42 -30.35 -28.25
C SER A 8 -30.05 -30.86 -26.95
N ARG A 9 -31.01 -30.11 -26.36
CA ARG A 9 -31.76 -30.57 -25.19
C ARG A 9 -32.58 -31.83 -25.46
N ARG A 10 -33.22 -31.92 -26.60
CA ARG A 10 -34.03 -33.11 -27.01
C ARG A 10 -33.15 -34.33 -27.23
N TYR A 11 -31.92 -34.16 -27.77
CA TYR A 11 -30.98 -35.27 -27.96
C TYR A 11 -30.37 -35.75 -26.64
N LEU A 12 -30.06 -34.86 -25.71
CA LEU A 12 -29.53 -35.20 -24.37
C LEU A 12 -30.53 -36.01 -23.53
N PHE A 13 -31.84 -35.77 -23.66
CA PHE A 13 -32.88 -36.43 -22.85
C PHE A 13 -33.72 -37.43 -23.63
N SER A 14 -33.29 -37.83 -24.84
CA SER A 14 -34.03 -38.81 -25.66
C SER A 14 -33.88 -40.21 -25.08
N LYS A 15 -35.00 -40.82 -24.71
CA LYS A 15 -35.13 -42.22 -24.26
C LYS A 15 -34.92 -43.20 -25.42
N LYS A 16 -33.72 -43.36 -25.91
CA LYS A 16 -33.38 -44.47 -26.82
C LYS A 16 -32.18 -45.23 -26.31
N SER A 17 -32.45 -46.41 -25.90
CA SER A 17 -31.70 -47.68 -25.93
C SER A 17 -30.20 -47.79 -25.67
N THR A 18 -29.45 -46.73 -25.38
CA THR A 18 -28.01 -46.85 -24.98
C THR A 18 -27.72 -45.94 -23.82
N HIS A 19 -27.95 -46.42 -22.62
CA HIS A 19 -27.57 -45.74 -21.35
C HIS A 19 -26.10 -45.33 -21.30
N ALA A 20 -25.21 -46.03 -21.98
CA ALA A 20 -23.80 -45.76 -22.05
C ALA A 20 -23.49 -44.43 -22.76
N ILE A 21 -24.12 -44.12 -23.89
CA ILE A 21 -23.86 -42.85 -24.64
C ILE A 21 -24.31 -41.63 -23.84
N ASN A 22 -25.49 -41.74 -23.20
CA ASN A 22 -25.99 -40.65 -22.36
C ASN A 22 -25.10 -40.42 -21.13
N LEU A 23 -24.60 -41.49 -20.52
CA LEU A 23 -23.67 -41.39 -19.36
C LEU A 23 -22.37 -40.72 -19.77
N ILE A 24 -21.76 -41.09 -20.89
CA ILE A 24 -20.53 -40.45 -21.40
C ILE A 24 -20.77 -38.97 -21.71
N SER A 25 -21.90 -38.63 -22.33
CA SER A 25 -22.24 -37.24 -22.64
C SER A 25 -22.42 -36.40 -21.37
N VAL A 26 -23.06 -36.93 -20.33
CA VAL A 26 -23.24 -36.24 -19.05
C VAL A 26 -21.88 -36.02 -18.36
N ILE A 27 -21.01 -37.04 -18.34
CA ILE A 27 -19.67 -36.93 -17.75
C ILE A 27 -18.84 -35.88 -18.50
N ALA A 28 -18.90 -35.88 -19.85
CA ALA A 28 -18.18 -34.89 -20.65
C ALA A 28 -18.67 -33.46 -20.38
N VAL A 29 -19.99 -33.24 -20.29
CA VAL A 29 -20.55 -31.92 -19.96
C VAL A 29 -20.16 -31.47 -18.56
N LEU A 30 -20.23 -32.39 -17.58
CA LEU A 30 -19.79 -32.09 -16.22
C LEU A 30 -18.29 -31.77 -16.16
N GLY A 31 -17.45 -32.51 -16.87
CA GLY A 31 -16.00 -32.24 -16.94
C GLY A 31 -15.71 -30.85 -17.50
N VAL A 32 -16.34 -30.46 -18.60
CA VAL A 32 -16.20 -29.12 -19.18
C VAL A 32 -16.74 -28.05 -18.22
N ALA A 33 -17.89 -28.28 -17.60
CA ALA A 33 -18.48 -27.33 -16.65
C ALA A 33 -17.57 -27.08 -15.43
N VAL A 34 -17.01 -28.15 -14.85
CA VAL A 34 -16.07 -28.04 -13.72
C VAL A 34 -14.79 -27.34 -14.14
N ALA A 35 -14.23 -27.67 -15.30
CA ALA A 35 -13.02 -27.02 -15.80
C ALA A 35 -13.22 -25.52 -16.06
N THR A 36 -14.32 -25.12 -16.69
CA THR A 36 -14.64 -23.72 -16.93
C THR A 36 -14.91 -22.96 -15.62
N MET A 37 -15.63 -23.59 -14.69
CA MET A 37 -15.87 -23.01 -13.36
C MET A 37 -14.56 -22.78 -12.61
N ALA A 38 -13.66 -23.76 -12.60
CA ALA A 38 -12.35 -23.63 -11.96
C ALA A 38 -11.54 -22.47 -12.58
N MET A 39 -11.53 -22.35 -13.91
CA MET A 39 -10.83 -21.27 -14.61
C MET A 39 -11.40 -19.89 -14.23
N VAL A 40 -12.72 -19.74 -14.17
CA VAL A 40 -13.36 -18.47 -13.77
C VAL A 40 -13.04 -18.13 -12.33
N VAL A 41 -13.06 -19.09 -11.41
CA VAL A 41 -12.71 -18.88 -10.00
C VAL A 41 -11.26 -18.41 -9.86
N VAL A 42 -10.33 -19.06 -10.56
CA VAL A 42 -8.91 -18.68 -10.53
C VAL A 42 -8.72 -17.26 -11.08
N MET A 43 -9.29 -16.95 -12.25
CA MET A 43 -9.20 -15.61 -12.84
C MET A 43 -9.82 -14.53 -11.94
N SER A 44 -10.98 -14.80 -11.33
CA SER A 44 -11.61 -13.88 -10.40
C SER A 44 -10.76 -13.63 -9.16
N SER A 45 -10.15 -14.69 -8.62
CA SER A 45 -9.26 -14.56 -7.45
C SER A 45 -8.02 -13.75 -7.77
N PHE A 46 -7.41 -13.96 -8.94
CA PHE A 46 -6.25 -13.17 -9.37
C PHE A 46 -6.60 -11.69 -9.56
N ASN A 47 -7.73 -11.39 -10.19
CA ASN A 47 -8.16 -10.00 -10.38
C ASN A 47 -8.42 -9.32 -9.01
N GLY A 48 -9.14 -9.99 -8.11
CA GLY A 48 -9.39 -9.46 -6.78
C GLY A 48 -8.11 -9.23 -5.96
N PHE A 49 -7.13 -10.13 -6.10
CA PHE A 49 -5.83 -9.97 -5.46
C PHE A 49 -5.01 -8.82 -6.07
N ALA A 50 -5.03 -8.67 -7.39
CA ALA A 50 -4.37 -7.56 -8.07
C ALA A 50 -4.97 -6.20 -7.66
N ASP A 51 -6.30 -6.10 -7.57
CA ASP A 51 -6.99 -4.90 -7.11
C ASP A 51 -6.66 -4.57 -5.65
N LEU A 52 -6.60 -5.59 -4.78
CA LEU A 52 -6.20 -5.42 -3.39
C LEU A 52 -4.78 -4.89 -3.27
N ILE A 53 -3.82 -5.48 -4.00
CA ILE A 53 -2.44 -5.00 -4.01
C ILE A 53 -2.37 -3.57 -4.53
N ALA A 54 -3.04 -3.28 -5.65
CA ALA A 54 -3.06 -1.95 -6.23
C ALA A 54 -3.61 -0.91 -5.24
N SER A 55 -4.67 -1.21 -4.50
CA SER A 55 -5.22 -0.30 -3.49
C SER A 55 -4.23 -0.03 -2.36
N LEU A 56 -3.54 -1.07 -1.85
CA LEU A 56 -2.56 -0.92 -0.78
C LEU A 56 -1.37 -0.03 -1.18
N PHE A 57 -0.89 -0.17 -2.42
CA PHE A 57 0.21 0.67 -2.91
C PHE A 57 -0.25 2.11 -3.25
N THR A 58 -1.46 2.27 -3.79
CA THR A 58 -1.97 3.59 -4.21
C THR A 58 -2.32 4.48 -3.02
N GLU A 59 -2.65 3.91 -1.87
CA GLU A 59 -3.02 4.69 -0.69
C GLU A 59 -1.82 5.37 -0.01
N PHE A 60 -0.61 4.81 -0.14
CA PHE A 60 0.60 5.34 0.50
C PHE A 60 1.56 6.00 -0.47
N ASP A 61 1.65 5.51 -1.71
CA ASP A 61 2.58 6.00 -2.70
C ASP A 61 1.93 7.00 -3.67
N PRO A 62 2.64 8.08 -4.04
CA PRO A 62 2.16 9.04 -5.02
C PRO A 62 2.13 8.41 -6.42
N GLN A 63 1.25 8.91 -7.29
CA GLN A 63 1.15 8.46 -8.69
C GLN A 63 2.45 8.68 -9.48
N LEU A 64 3.23 9.69 -9.12
CA LEU A 64 4.51 9.99 -9.75
C LEU A 64 5.53 10.41 -8.68
N LYS A 65 6.69 9.74 -8.69
CA LYS A 65 7.83 10.08 -7.84
C LYS A 65 8.98 10.58 -8.73
N VAL A 66 9.41 11.81 -8.51
CA VAL A 66 10.58 12.40 -9.20
C VAL A 66 11.79 12.28 -8.29
N GLN A 67 12.85 11.69 -8.80
CA GLN A 67 14.09 11.50 -8.06
C GLN A 67 15.29 12.07 -8.83
N PRO A 68 16.33 12.58 -8.15
CA PRO A 68 17.54 13.01 -8.82
C PRO A 68 18.26 11.82 -9.46
N VAL A 69 18.90 12.04 -10.60
CA VAL A 69 19.69 11.02 -11.32
C VAL A 69 20.93 10.63 -10.52
N SER A 70 21.49 11.54 -9.73
CA SER A 70 22.64 11.30 -8.87
C SER A 70 22.40 11.92 -7.48
N GLY A 71 22.84 11.22 -6.44
CA GLY A 71 22.63 11.65 -5.06
C GLY A 71 21.28 11.21 -4.48
N LYS A 72 21.05 11.54 -3.20
CA LYS A 72 19.85 11.15 -2.46
C LYS A 72 18.76 12.24 -2.43
N ALA A 73 19.13 13.49 -2.65
CA ALA A 73 18.21 14.61 -2.61
C ALA A 73 18.58 15.65 -3.68
N ALA A 74 17.57 16.28 -4.26
CA ALA A 74 17.71 17.45 -5.09
C ALA A 74 17.49 18.72 -4.24
N PRO A 75 18.09 19.88 -4.60
CA PRO A 75 17.73 21.15 -3.99
C PRO A 75 16.25 21.46 -4.24
N ALA A 76 15.56 21.99 -3.23
CA ALA A 76 14.14 22.34 -3.35
C ALA A 76 13.87 23.47 -4.37
N ASP A 77 14.89 24.31 -4.61
CA ASP A 77 14.88 25.44 -5.54
C ASP A 77 15.33 25.06 -6.97
N ASP A 78 15.51 23.78 -7.27
CA ASP A 78 15.84 23.35 -8.65
C ASP A 78 14.81 23.84 -9.66
N ALA A 79 15.29 24.53 -10.68
CA ALA A 79 14.43 25.15 -11.70
C ALA A 79 13.56 24.12 -12.47
N ALA A 80 14.01 22.86 -12.57
CA ALA A 80 13.22 21.79 -13.19
C ALA A 80 12.06 21.37 -12.27
N LEU A 81 12.30 21.24 -10.97
CA LEU A 81 11.26 20.89 -9.98
C LEU A 81 10.21 22.00 -9.87
N VAL A 82 10.63 23.25 -9.86
CA VAL A 82 9.71 24.40 -9.84
C VAL A 82 8.81 24.40 -11.08
N LYS A 83 9.36 24.13 -12.26
CA LYS A 83 8.57 24.03 -13.49
C LYS A 83 7.58 22.86 -13.45
N VAL A 84 7.96 21.70 -12.92
CA VAL A 84 7.07 20.54 -12.78
C VAL A 84 5.91 20.85 -11.85
N LYS A 85 6.14 21.53 -10.73
CA LYS A 85 5.08 21.95 -9.78
C LYS A 85 4.06 22.90 -10.41
N GLN A 86 4.46 23.68 -11.43
CA GLN A 86 3.60 24.66 -12.10
C GLN A 86 2.81 24.09 -13.30
N LEU A 87 2.97 22.81 -13.63
CA LEU A 87 2.25 22.22 -14.75
C LEU A 87 0.75 22.13 -14.47
N PRO A 88 -0.12 22.44 -15.43
CA PRO A 88 -1.57 22.54 -15.22
C PRO A 88 -2.25 21.21 -14.88
N PHE A 89 -1.58 20.08 -15.10
CA PHE A 89 -2.08 18.74 -14.78
C PHE A 89 -1.54 18.19 -13.43
N VAL A 90 -0.68 18.95 -12.74
CA VAL A 90 -0.21 18.61 -11.40
C VAL A 90 -1.16 19.21 -10.38
N ALA A 91 -1.98 18.38 -9.77
CA ALA A 91 -2.95 18.81 -8.77
C ALA A 91 -2.30 19.10 -7.42
N VAL A 92 -1.42 18.21 -6.96
CA VAL A 92 -0.69 18.33 -5.68
C VAL A 92 0.74 17.87 -5.90
N ALA A 93 1.69 18.64 -5.40
CA ALA A 93 3.09 18.26 -5.32
C ALA A 93 3.58 18.45 -3.88
N THR A 94 4.29 17.45 -3.36
CA THR A 94 4.89 17.49 -2.03
C THR A 94 6.34 17.09 -2.11
N GLU A 95 7.15 17.67 -1.25
CA GLU A 95 8.55 17.27 -1.12
C GLU A 95 8.69 16.20 -0.05
N CYS A 96 9.56 15.23 -0.31
CA CYS A 96 9.87 14.21 0.69
C CYS A 96 11.36 13.90 0.71
N VAL A 97 11.87 13.62 1.88
CA VAL A 97 13.23 13.13 2.11
C VAL A 97 13.15 11.80 2.81
N GLU A 98 13.85 10.81 2.28
CA GLU A 98 13.86 9.46 2.81
C GLU A 98 15.30 9.04 3.10
N ASP A 99 15.57 8.64 4.34
CA ASP A 99 16.88 8.16 4.74
C ASP A 99 16.78 7.14 5.88
N GLN A 100 17.84 6.36 6.08
CA GLN A 100 17.93 5.43 7.20
C GLN A 100 18.37 6.15 8.45
N ALA A 101 17.76 5.80 9.57
CA ALA A 101 18.07 6.35 10.88
C ALA A 101 17.98 5.27 11.96
N LEU A 102 18.63 5.52 13.09
CA LEU A 102 18.46 4.71 14.28
C LEU A 102 17.35 5.32 15.14
N ALA A 103 16.27 4.58 15.32
CA ALA A 103 15.21 4.92 16.25
C ALA A 103 15.50 4.30 17.62
N VAL A 104 15.42 5.10 18.67
CA VAL A 104 15.66 4.70 20.06
C VAL A 104 14.48 5.12 20.90
N TYR A 105 13.90 4.17 21.60
CA TYR A 105 12.83 4.39 22.56
C TYR A 105 13.12 3.63 23.85
N ARG A 106 13.37 4.36 24.93
CA ARG A 106 13.85 3.76 26.20
C ARG A 106 15.08 2.88 25.98
N ASP A 107 14.97 1.61 26.32
CA ASP A 107 16.06 0.62 26.22
C ASP A 107 16.09 -0.14 24.87
N ARG A 108 15.20 0.21 23.96
CA ARG A 108 15.09 -0.45 22.65
C ARG A 108 15.56 0.45 21.54
N GLN A 109 16.22 -0.15 20.57
CA GLN A 109 16.72 0.54 19.40
C GLN A 109 16.59 -0.33 18.16
N MET A 110 16.29 0.29 17.02
CA MET A 110 16.24 -0.38 15.73
C MET A 110 16.57 0.58 14.59
N MET A 111 17.09 0.02 13.49
CA MET A 111 17.25 0.79 12.25
C MET A 111 15.90 0.90 11.56
N VAL A 112 15.55 2.12 11.19
CA VAL A 112 14.30 2.45 10.52
C VAL A 112 14.55 3.31 9.30
N THR A 113 13.67 3.26 8.32
CA THR A 113 13.61 4.24 7.25
C THR A 113 12.69 5.38 7.68
N VAL A 114 13.23 6.58 7.76
CA VAL A 114 12.47 7.79 8.09
C VAL A 114 12.13 8.51 6.80
N LYS A 115 10.86 8.82 6.61
CA LYS A 115 10.34 9.62 5.51
C LYS A 115 9.85 10.96 6.05
N GLY A 116 10.63 12.00 5.86
CA GLY A 116 10.23 13.38 6.12
C GLY A 116 9.33 13.87 4.98
N VAL A 117 8.18 14.41 5.33
CA VAL A 117 7.17 14.87 4.37
C VAL A 117 6.66 16.26 4.75
N GLU A 118 6.14 17.00 3.77
CA GLU A 118 5.48 18.28 4.01
C GLU A 118 4.08 18.10 4.60
N ALA A 119 3.54 19.19 5.16
CA ALA A 119 2.21 19.20 5.78
C ALA A 119 1.06 18.84 4.83
N ASN A 120 1.27 18.99 3.51
CA ASN A 120 0.28 18.68 2.48
C ASN A 120 0.31 17.20 2.01
N PHE A 121 1.11 16.36 2.64
CA PHE A 121 1.27 14.96 2.27
C PHE A 121 -0.05 14.15 2.35
N ASP A 122 -0.92 14.50 3.27
CA ASP A 122 -2.24 13.88 3.40
C ASP A 122 -3.21 14.25 2.26
N SER A 123 -2.94 15.33 1.53
CA SER A 123 -3.69 15.70 0.32
C SER A 123 -3.24 14.92 -0.91
N LEU A 124 -2.01 14.38 -0.89
CA LEU A 124 -1.45 13.57 -1.97
C LEU A 124 -1.76 12.08 -1.80
N THR A 125 -1.88 11.62 -0.56
CA THR A 125 -2.02 10.21 -0.20
C THR A 125 -3.24 10.00 0.67
N ASN A 126 -3.79 8.79 0.67
CA ASN A 126 -4.89 8.43 1.56
C ASN A 126 -4.40 7.94 2.94
N ILE A 127 -3.28 8.52 3.43
CA ILE A 127 -2.64 8.07 4.68
C ILE A 127 -3.60 8.04 5.87
N ARG A 128 -4.58 8.95 5.90
CA ARG A 128 -5.60 9.00 6.96
C ARG A 128 -6.47 7.75 7.03
N ASN A 129 -6.67 7.05 5.90
CA ASN A 129 -7.54 5.88 5.82
C ASN A 129 -6.85 4.59 6.29
N ILE A 130 -5.52 4.59 6.36
CA ILE A 130 -4.72 3.41 6.74
C ILE A 130 -4.19 3.48 8.17
N LEU A 131 -4.53 4.52 8.92
CA LEU A 131 -4.16 4.64 10.32
C LEU A 131 -4.90 3.61 11.18
N TYR A 132 -4.18 2.98 12.11
CA TYR A 132 -4.76 1.99 13.00
C TYR A 132 -5.65 2.64 14.06
N GLY A 133 -6.88 2.14 14.24
CA GLY A 133 -7.83 2.63 15.23
C GLY A 133 -8.26 4.08 14.97
N ASP A 134 -8.33 4.88 16.04
CA ASP A 134 -8.67 6.32 15.94
C ASP A 134 -7.42 7.19 15.74
N GLY A 135 -6.41 6.67 15.05
CA GLY A 135 -5.17 7.38 14.76
C GLY A 135 -5.41 8.65 13.95
N GLU A 136 -4.65 9.69 14.24
CA GLU A 136 -4.68 10.95 13.51
C GLU A 136 -3.34 11.18 12.80
N PHE A 137 -3.38 11.58 11.53
CA PHE A 137 -2.18 12.02 10.83
C PHE A 137 -1.87 13.48 11.20
N ARG A 138 -0.84 13.66 11.99
CA ARG A 138 -0.38 14.97 12.44
C ARG A 138 1.14 15.00 12.44
N LEU A 139 1.74 16.01 11.84
CA LEU A 139 3.20 16.16 11.76
C LEU A 139 3.75 17.17 12.73
N SER A 140 3.02 18.23 13.06
CA SER A 140 3.46 19.27 14.00
C SER A 140 2.27 19.93 14.68
N GLN A 141 2.38 20.21 15.97
CA GLN A 141 1.42 20.99 16.74
C GLN A 141 2.13 21.70 17.91
N ALA A 142 1.89 23.00 18.07
CA ALA A 142 2.33 23.78 19.23
C ALA A 142 3.82 23.57 19.62
N ASN A 143 4.75 23.62 18.68
CA ASN A 143 6.20 23.40 18.88
C ASN A 143 6.64 21.95 19.13
N LEU A 144 5.77 20.98 18.89
CA LEU A 144 6.09 19.57 19.00
C LEU A 144 6.01 18.93 17.62
N ASP A 145 6.99 18.11 17.29
CA ASP A 145 7.01 17.33 16.07
C ASP A 145 6.50 15.91 16.36
N TYR A 146 5.70 15.39 15.43
CA TYR A 146 5.06 14.10 15.54
C TYR A 146 5.54 13.17 14.44
N ALA A 147 5.56 11.88 14.73
CA ALA A 147 5.83 10.84 13.75
C ALA A 147 4.73 9.79 13.75
N VAL A 148 4.49 9.21 12.60
CA VAL A 148 3.59 8.09 12.41
C VAL A 148 4.44 6.85 12.15
N PRO A 149 4.73 6.02 13.17
CA PRO A 149 5.49 4.80 12.97
C PRO A 149 4.62 3.72 12.32
N GLY A 150 5.24 2.86 11.53
CA GLY A 150 4.60 1.63 11.09
C GLY A 150 4.30 0.70 12.28
N ILE A 151 3.25 -0.09 12.19
CA ILE A 151 2.76 -0.95 13.29
C ILE A 151 3.85 -1.92 13.81
N TRP A 152 4.67 -2.45 12.92
CA TRP A 152 5.78 -3.34 13.31
C TRP A 152 6.87 -2.61 14.05
N ILE A 153 7.21 -1.38 13.63
CA ILE A 153 8.17 -0.53 14.33
C ILE A 153 7.66 -0.20 15.74
N ALA A 154 6.40 0.19 15.85
CA ALA A 154 5.78 0.47 17.15
C ALA A 154 5.79 -0.74 18.08
N LYS A 155 5.50 -1.94 17.54
CA LYS A 155 5.54 -3.20 18.28
C LYS A 155 6.95 -3.57 18.75
N ASP A 156 7.95 -3.50 17.86
CA ASP A 156 9.33 -3.89 18.14
C ASP A 156 10.01 -2.90 19.12
N LEU A 157 9.75 -1.61 18.97
CA LEU A 157 10.19 -0.60 19.95
C LEU A 157 9.42 -0.65 21.27
N GLY A 158 8.22 -1.26 21.26
CA GLY A 158 7.37 -1.36 22.45
C GLY A 158 6.70 -0.06 22.83
N THR A 159 6.47 0.81 21.85
CA THR A 159 5.80 2.09 22.08
C THR A 159 4.32 1.93 22.39
N GLY A 160 3.66 0.95 21.74
CA GLY A 160 2.21 0.80 21.84
C GLY A 160 1.46 1.90 21.07
N THR A 161 0.30 2.29 21.56
CA THR A 161 -0.53 3.35 20.97
C THR A 161 -0.41 4.69 21.68
N ASP A 162 0.04 4.69 22.94
CA ASP A 162 0.22 5.88 23.77
C ASP A 162 1.64 5.86 24.32
N TRP A 163 2.42 6.88 24.00
CA TRP A 163 3.84 6.96 24.42
C TRP A 163 4.00 8.03 25.49
N PRO A 164 4.41 7.68 26.67
CA PRO A 164 4.72 8.68 27.70
C PRO A 164 6.08 9.35 27.50
N ASP A 165 6.94 8.82 26.61
CA ASP A 165 8.31 9.28 26.39
C ASP A 165 8.58 9.67 24.94
N TYR A 166 9.66 10.41 24.71
CA TYR A 166 10.09 10.84 23.38
C TYR A 166 10.74 9.70 22.59
N LEU A 167 10.46 9.66 21.30
CA LEU A 167 11.20 8.83 20.35
C LEU A 167 12.43 9.62 19.87
N HIS A 168 13.61 9.06 20.08
CA HIS A 168 14.86 9.65 19.61
C HIS A 168 15.23 9.07 18.26
N ILE A 169 15.45 9.94 17.26
CA ILE A 169 15.86 9.53 15.92
C ILE A 169 17.26 10.09 15.65
N TYR A 170 18.21 9.20 15.40
CA TYR A 170 19.59 9.52 15.06
C TYR A 170 19.81 9.26 13.57
N ALA A 171 19.87 10.35 12.79
CA ALA A 171 20.21 10.26 11.38
C ALA A 171 21.72 10.44 11.18
N PRO A 172 22.39 9.61 10.36
CA PRO A 172 23.80 9.78 10.05
C PRO A 172 24.02 11.05 9.21
N GLN A 173 24.91 11.91 9.67
CA GLN A 173 25.33 13.05 8.84
C GLN A 173 26.16 12.58 7.64
N ARG A 174 25.95 13.21 6.48
CA ARG A 174 26.67 12.90 5.23
C ARG A 174 28.17 13.20 5.26
N GLN A 175 28.66 13.88 6.30
CA GLN A 175 30.08 14.19 6.52
C GLN A 175 30.46 13.91 7.98
N GLY A 176 30.80 12.68 8.27
CA GLY A 176 31.75 12.29 9.35
C GLY A 176 31.42 12.58 10.80
N GLN A 177 30.32 13.18 11.18
CA GLN A 177 29.88 13.34 12.56
C GLN A 177 28.39 12.95 12.70
N TYR A 178 28.15 12.15 13.74
CA TYR A 178 26.77 11.79 14.11
C TYR A 178 26.16 12.97 14.85
N LEU A 179 25.22 13.69 14.21
CA LEU A 179 24.40 14.64 14.96
C LEU A 179 23.19 15.09 14.13
N SER A 180 22.05 14.53 14.45
CA SER A 180 20.84 15.34 14.59
C SER A 180 19.91 14.57 15.49
N LEU A 181 19.74 15.06 16.70
CA LEU A 181 18.77 14.54 17.65
C LEU A 181 17.45 15.19 17.28
N ILE A 182 16.60 14.45 16.58
CA ILE A 182 15.22 14.85 16.35
C ILE A 182 14.41 14.29 17.51
N HIS A 183 13.98 15.17 18.42
CA HIS A 183 13.05 14.80 19.47
C HIS A 183 11.65 14.81 18.91
N ILE A 184 11.06 13.63 18.78
CA ILE A 184 9.67 13.47 18.38
C ILE A 184 8.87 13.20 19.64
N SER A 185 8.00 14.12 20.00
CA SER A 185 7.09 14.01 21.12
C SER A 185 5.70 13.61 20.65
N GLU A 186 5.16 12.64 21.31
CA GLU A 186 3.82 12.06 21.10
C GLU A 186 3.54 11.35 19.76
N PRO A 187 2.93 10.18 19.83
CA PRO A 187 2.62 9.39 18.66
C PRO A 187 1.26 9.72 18.11
N THR A 188 1.19 9.94 16.85
CA THR A 188 0.03 9.52 16.11
C THR A 188 0.06 7.98 16.01
N ARG A 189 -1.07 7.32 16.19
CA ARG A 189 -1.18 5.86 16.23
C ARG A 189 -0.56 5.20 14.99
N PRO A 190 0.04 4.01 15.13
CA PRO A 190 0.77 3.36 14.03
C PRO A 190 -0.12 3.04 12.84
N ILE A 191 0.48 3.07 11.65
CA ILE A 191 -0.14 2.64 10.40
C ILE A 191 -0.25 1.11 10.41
N SER A 192 -1.45 0.57 10.20
CA SER A 192 -1.63 -0.85 9.89
C SER A 192 -1.40 -1.06 8.39
N ILE A 193 -0.41 -1.84 8.02
CA ILE A 193 -0.29 -2.42 6.69
C ILE A 193 -0.72 -3.88 6.78
#